data_830e3fb04d7de1d8cf4875acb167e849
#
_entry.id   830e3fb04d7de1d8cf4875acb167e849
#
_cell.length_a   1.000
_cell.length_b   1.000
_cell.length_c   1.000
_cell.angle_alpha   90.00
_cell.angle_beta   90.00
_cell.angle_gamma   90.00
#
_symmetry.space_group_name_H-M   'P 1'
#
loop_
_entity.id
_entity.type
_entity.pdbx_description
1 polymer ?
#
loop_
_entity_poly.entity_id
_entity_poly.type
_entity_poly.pdbx_seq_one_letter_code
_entity_poly.pdbx_strand_id
1 'polypeptide(L)'
;MPELTITEYAVLGLLSHGEERSGYDLRKEIDRNVGYFWAPTRSQIYAVLPRLVDGRYVRDRHVPQRGRPAKQLYRITRQGSEALREWLESGPVPQPPRNPFLLKVFFGGLASRESMLEQIRERRREAEELKRDLHRLDAESRHDEADRFPRLTRQYGLEYADAVIRWARAAERELARTKARR
;
A
#
# COMPACT_ATOMS: atom_id res chain seq x y z
N MET A 1 23.59 8.88 10.97
CA MET A 1 23.28 7.65 10.19
C MET A 1 22.39 8.05 9.04
N PRO A 2 22.50 7.45 7.83
CA PRO A 2 21.55 7.77 6.78
C PRO A 2 20.13 7.42 7.24
N GLU A 3 19.20 8.31 6.98
CA GLU A 3 17.79 8.14 7.29
C GLU A 3 17.24 6.94 6.48
N LEU A 4 16.53 6.02 7.15
CA LEU A 4 15.93 4.88 6.48
C LEU A 4 14.81 5.36 5.55
N THR A 5 14.67 4.72 4.40
CA THR A 5 13.57 4.97 3.46
C THR A 5 12.25 4.41 4.00
N ILE A 6 11.13 4.94 3.53
CA ILE A 6 9.80 4.44 3.93
C ILE A 6 9.64 2.94 3.60
N THR A 7 10.24 2.45 2.52
CA THR A 7 10.22 1.01 2.20
C THR A 7 11.01 0.18 3.23
N GLU A 8 12.11 0.71 3.77
CA GLU A 8 12.86 0.06 4.85
C GLU A 8 12.04 0.02 6.14
N TYR A 9 11.39 1.11 6.52
CA TYR A 9 10.47 1.11 7.66
C TYR A 9 9.28 0.16 7.47
N ALA A 10 8.71 0.06 6.28
CA ALA A 10 7.65 -0.91 5.98
C ALA A 10 8.12 -2.36 6.18
N VAL A 11 9.35 -2.69 5.73
CA VAL A 11 9.94 -4.03 5.95
C VAL A 11 10.20 -4.28 7.43
N LEU A 12 10.72 -3.29 8.18
CA LEU A 12 10.89 -3.41 9.63
C LEU A 12 9.55 -3.65 10.33
N GLY A 13 8.50 -2.93 9.94
CA GLY A 13 7.14 -3.12 10.47
C GLY A 13 6.61 -4.53 10.24
N LEU A 14 6.80 -5.09 9.05
CA LEU A 14 6.39 -6.47 8.75
C LEU A 14 7.19 -7.54 9.53
N LEU A 15 8.43 -7.23 9.94
CA LEU A 15 9.28 -8.10 10.74
C LEU A 15 9.09 -7.89 12.25
N SER A 16 8.36 -6.86 12.69
CA SER A 16 8.22 -6.48 14.11
C SER A 16 7.48 -7.51 14.96
N HIS A 17 6.71 -8.41 14.35
CA HIS A 17 6.03 -9.52 15.04
C HIS A 17 6.99 -10.62 15.54
N GLY A 18 8.30 -10.47 15.32
CA GLY A 18 9.33 -11.33 15.87
C GLY A 18 9.55 -12.67 15.16
N GLU A 19 8.74 -12.98 14.14
CA GLU A 19 8.89 -14.16 13.30
C GLU A 19 9.97 -13.97 12.23
N GLU A 20 10.66 -15.06 11.88
CA GLU A 20 11.56 -15.06 10.74
C GLU A 20 10.77 -15.17 9.44
N ARG A 21 11.01 -14.27 8.50
CA ARG A 21 10.31 -14.24 7.20
C ARG A 21 11.29 -14.17 6.05
N SER A 22 11.00 -14.84 4.94
CA SER A 22 11.76 -14.65 3.69
C SER A 22 11.25 -13.44 2.93
N GLY A 23 12.01 -12.98 1.93
CA GLY A 23 11.56 -11.92 1.03
C GLY A 23 10.25 -12.26 0.31
N TYR A 24 10.00 -13.54 0.03
CA TYR A 24 8.73 -14.01 -0.52
C TYR A 24 7.58 -13.88 0.50
N ASP A 25 7.80 -14.26 1.75
CA ASP A 25 6.79 -14.15 2.81
C ASP A 25 6.44 -12.68 3.07
N LEU A 26 7.44 -11.79 3.09
CA LEU A 26 7.25 -10.34 3.19
C LEU A 26 6.41 -9.79 2.04
N ARG A 27 6.69 -10.21 0.81
CA ARG A 27 5.89 -9.80 -0.36
C ARG A 27 4.44 -10.24 -0.21
N LYS A 28 4.19 -11.49 0.15
CA LYS A 28 2.85 -12.03 0.35
C LYS A 28 2.09 -11.25 1.44
N GLU A 29 2.79 -10.88 2.52
CA GLU A 29 2.22 -10.10 3.61
C GLU A 29 1.85 -8.67 3.18
N ILE A 30 2.71 -8.02 2.36
CA ILE A 30 2.41 -6.73 1.76
C ILE A 30 1.15 -6.82 0.91
N ASP A 31 1.11 -7.76 -0.03
CA ASP A 31 -0.03 -7.91 -0.95
C ASP A 31 -1.35 -8.17 -0.19
N ARG A 32 -1.27 -8.84 0.95
CA ARG A 32 -2.44 -9.18 1.77
C ARG A 32 -2.93 -8.03 2.67
N ASN A 33 -2.03 -7.27 3.30
CA ASN A 33 -2.40 -6.36 4.39
C ASN A 33 -2.24 -4.88 4.08
N VAL A 34 -1.19 -4.49 3.36
CA VAL A 34 -0.85 -3.07 3.13
C VAL A 34 -0.83 -2.68 1.65
N GLY A 35 -0.91 -3.62 0.73
CA GLY A 35 -0.72 -3.42 -0.71
C GLY A 35 -1.70 -2.43 -1.34
N TYR A 36 -2.85 -2.20 -0.75
CA TYR A 36 -3.83 -1.25 -1.26
C TYR A 36 -3.45 0.24 -1.05
N PHE A 37 -2.54 0.54 -0.12
CA PHE A 37 -2.02 1.89 0.09
C PHE A 37 -0.49 1.97 0.00
N TRP A 38 0.23 0.83 0.15
CA TRP A 38 1.66 0.76 0.07
C TRP A 38 2.11 -0.50 -0.66
N ALA A 39 2.34 -0.39 -1.96
CA ALA A 39 2.67 -1.50 -2.86
C ALA A 39 4.09 -1.36 -3.46
N PRO A 40 5.16 -1.60 -2.70
CA PRO A 40 6.51 -1.61 -3.25
C PRO A 40 6.65 -2.75 -4.25
N THR A 41 7.44 -2.54 -5.29
CA THR A 41 7.75 -3.61 -6.25
C THR A 41 8.57 -4.72 -5.57
N ARG A 42 8.54 -5.93 -6.15
CA ARG A 42 9.37 -7.04 -5.69
C ARG A 42 10.85 -6.64 -5.61
N SER A 43 11.37 -5.99 -6.65
CA SER A 43 12.76 -5.52 -6.69
C SER A 43 13.08 -4.53 -5.56
N GLN A 44 12.17 -3.63 -5.20
CA GLN A 44 12.38 -2.72 -4.07
C GLN A 44 12.50 -3.47 -2.74
N ILE A 45 11.65 -4.48 -2.49
CA ILE A 45 11.73 -5.30 -1.28
C ILE A 45 13.09 -6.02 -1.22
N TYR A 46 13.51 -6.66 -2.31
CA TYR A 46 14.76 -7.39 -2.34
C TYR A 46 15.99 -6.47 -2.32
N ALA A 47 15.89 -5.23 -2.77
CA ALA A 47 16.97 -4.26 -2.72
C ALA A 47 17.21 -3.68 -1.31
N VAL A 48 16.15 -3.56 -0.48
CA VAL A 48 16.30 -2.99 0.88
C VAL A 48 16.75 -4.02 1.92
N LEU A 49 16.49 -5.31 1.72
CA LEU A 49 16.84 -6.35 2.68
C LEU A 49 18.36 -6.44 2.97
N PRO A 50 19.27 -6.48 1.98
CA PRO A 50 20.71 -6.44 2.24
C PRO A 50 21.14 -5.18 2.98
N ARG A 51 20.59 -4.01 2.63
CA ARG A 51 20.91 -2.74 3.30
C ARG A 51 20.51 -2.73 4.77
N LEU A 52 19.35 -3.33 5.09
CA LEU A 52 18.92 -3.49 6.48
C LEU A 52 19.80 -4.46 7.27
N VAL A 53 20.34 -5.49 6.61
CA VAL A 53 21.33 -6.41 7.22
C VAL A 53 22.64 -5.70 7.45
N ASP A 54 23.19 -5.01 6.44
CA ASP A 54 24.44 -4.24 6.55
C ASP A 54 24.34 -3.16 7.64
N GLY A 55 23.20 -2.49 7.76
CA GLY A 55 22.89 -1.53 8.82
C GLY A 55 22.60 -2.15 10.19
N ARG A 56 22.59 -3.48 10.32
CA ARG A 56 22.28 -4.24 11.55
C ARG A 56 20.85 -4.03 12.09
N TYR A 57 19.94 -3.49 11.29
CA TYR A 57 18.53 -3.36 11.65
C TYR A 57 17.79 -4.69 11.56
N VAL A 58 18.29 -5.58 10.70
CA VAL A 58 17.77 -6.93 10.45
C VAL A 58 18.95 -7.90 10.50
N ARG A 59 18.73 -9.09 11.02
CA ARG A 59 19.64 -10.23 10.87
C ARG A 59 19.05 -11.21 9.91
N ASP A 60 19.90 -11.91 9.16
CA ASP A 60 19.50 -12.95 8.24
C ASP A 60 20.16 -14.29 8.58
N ARG A 61 19.60 -15.36 8.07
CA ARG A 61 20.20 -16.69 8.06
C ARG A 61 19.77 -17.49 6.85
N HIS A 62 20.65 -18.34 6.37
CA HIS A 62 20.38 -19.27 5.29
C HIS A 62 19.87 -20.59 5.83
N VAL A 63 18.76 -21.07 5.27
CA VAL A 63 18.18 -22.38 5.60
C VAL A 63 18.30 -23.29 4.38
N PRO A 64 19.10 -24.37 4.45
CA PRO A 64 19.20 -25.34 3.37
C PRO A 64 17.84 -25.98 3.08
N GLN A 65 17.53 -26.17 1.78
CA GLN A 65 16.32 -26.87 1.35
C GLN A 65 16.70 -28.05 0.45
N ARG A 66 16.02 -29.20 0.62
CA ARG A 66 16.25 -30.35 -0.27
C ARG A 66 15.69 -30.04 -1.67
N GLY A 67 16.55 -30.09 -2.70
CA GLY A 67 16.16 -29.93 -4.11
C GLY A 67 15.71 -28.50 -4.51
N ARG A 68 15.95 -27.48 -3.67
CA ARG A 68 15.64 -26.06 -3.93
C ARG A 68 16.79 -25.18 -3.45
N PRO A 69 16.95 -23.96 -3.98
CA PRO A 69 17.91 -22.99 -3.43
C PRO A 69 17.66 -22.75 -1.94
N ALA A 70 18.72 -22.49 -1.18
CA ALA A 70 18.61 -22.18 0.25
C ALA A 70 17.66 -20.98 0.46
N LYS A 71 16.79 -21.08 1.46
CA LYS A 71 15.86 -20.01 1.84
C LYS A 71 16.59 -19.02 2.76
N GLN A 72 16.61 -17.75 2.41
CA GLN A 72 17.11 -16.68 3.26
C GLN A 72 15.97 -16.15 4.12
N LEU A 73 16.13 -16.22 5.45
CA LEU A 73 15.18 -15.76 6.44
C LEU A 73 15.72 -14.52 7.14
N TYR A 74 14.87 -13.57 7.41
CA TYR A 74 15.17 -12.28 8.01
C TYR A 74 14.40 -12.10 9.30
N ARG A 75 15.03 -11.48 10.30
CA ARG A 75 14.42 -11.12 11.57
C ARG A 75 14.88 -9.75 12.03
N ILE A 76 13.96 -8.95 12.55
CA ILE A 76 14.27 -7.64 13.11
C ILE A 76 15.19 -7.77 14.33
N THR A 77 16.14 -6.85 14.48
CA THR A 77 17.00 -6.73 15.65
C THR A 77 16.40 -5.72 16.64
N ARG A 78 17.03 -5.62 17.84
CA ARG A 78 16.69 -4.57 18.80
C ARG A 78 16.86 -3.17 18.18
N GLN A 79 17.99 -2.92 17.49
CA GLN A 79 18.26 -1.66 16.79
C GLN A 79 17.19 -1.38 15.73
N GLY A 80 16.76 -2.38 14.97
CA GLY A 80 15.67 -2.22 14.00
C GLY A 80 14.33 -1.87 14.64
N SER A 81 14.03 -2.48 15.78
CA SER A 81 12.79 -2.18 16.53
C SER A 81 12.81 -0.78 17.13
N GLU A 82 13.96 -0.33 17.63
CA GLU A 82 14.16 1.03 18.15
C GLU A 82 13.99 2.08 17.03
N ALA A 83 14.65 1.88 15.88
CA ALA A 83 14.51 2.77 14.72
C ALA A 83 13.06 2.84 14.19
N LEU A 84 12.35 1.70 14.13
CA LEU A 84 10.95 1.68 13.74
C LEU A 84 10.09 2.47 14.72
N ARG A 85 10.28 2.29 16.03
CA ARG A 85 9.54 3.02 17.05
C ARG A 85 9.77 4.53 16.97
N GLU A 86 11.01 4.97 16.84
CA GLU A 86 11.36 6.38 16.67
C GLU A 86 10.68 6.99 15.45
N TRP A 87 10.64 6.26 14.32
CA TRP A 87 9.94 6.71 13.12
C TRP A 87 8.43 6.82 13.33
N LEU A 88 7.81 5.84 14.00
CA LEU A 88 6.37 5.86 14.30
C LEU A 88 5.98 7.00 15.25
N GLU A 89 6.87 7.38 16.17
CA GLU A 89 6.69 8.49 17.12
C GLU A 89 7.04 9.86 16.50
N SER A 90 7.72 9.89 15.35
CA SER A 90 8.04 11.12 14.64
C SER A 90 6.79 11.81 14.09
N GLY A 91 6.92 13.11 13.80
CA GLY A 91 5.82 13.87 13.20
C GLY A 91 5.44 13.38 11.80
N PRO A 92 4.26 13.80 11.29
CA PRO A 92 3.79 13.38 9.98
C PRO A 92 4.76 13.80 8.86
N VAL A 93 5.03 12.87 7.94
CA VAL A 93 5.85 13.14 6.76
C VAL A 93 5.03 13.92 5.74
N PRO A 94 5.38 15.18 5.41
CA PRO A 94 4.67 15.95 4.41
C PRO A 94 4.75 15.28 3.04
N GLN A 95 3.62 14.98 2.44
CA GLN A 95 3.56 14.48 1.06
C GLN A 95 2.78 15.47 0.21
N PRO A 96 3.41 16.15 -0.77
CA PRO A 96 2.68 17.01 -1.68
C PRO A 96 1.69 16.16 -2.49
N PRO A 97 0.42 16.59 -2.61
CA PRO A 97 -0.58 15.84 -3.34
C PRO A 97 -0.19 15.78 -4.83
N ARG A 98 -0.03 14.57 -5.36
CA ARG A 98 0.19 14.32 -6.79
C ARG A 98 -0.81 13.29 -7.26
N ASN A 99 -1.82 13.75 -8.00
CA ASN A 99 -2.83 12.87 -8.57
C ASN A 99 -2.91 13.09 -10.08
N PRO A 100 -2.22 12.25 -10.90
CA PRO A 100 -2.23 12.37 -12.35
C PRO A 100 -3.63 12.23 -12.96
N PHE A 101 -4.51 11.45 -12.36
CA PHE A 101 -5.89 11.30 -12.80
C PHE A 101 -6.66 12.64 -12.65
N LEU A 102 -6.59 13.28 -11.49
CA LEU A 102 -7.25 14.58 -11.30
C LEU A 102 -6.67 15.66 -12.20
N LEU A 103 -5.36 15.61 -12.51
CA LEU A 103 -4.76 16.52 -13.48
C LEU A 103 -5.36 16.33 -14.89
N LYS A 104 -5.58 15.07 -15.31
CA LYS A 104 -6.28 14.78 -16.57
C LYS A 104 -7.73 15.27 -16.56
N VAL A 105 -8.45 15.08 -15.45
CA VAL A 105 -9.83 15.58 -15.32
C VAL A 105 -9.86 17.11 -15.39
N PHE A 106 -8.92 17.81 -14.75
CA PHE A 106 -8.82 19.26 -14.77
C PHE A 106 -8.68 19.82 -16.20
N PHE A 107 -7.87 19.16 -17.04
CA PHE A 107 -7.71 19.51 -18.45
C PHE A 107 -8.65 18.75 -19.40
N GLY A 108 -9.65 18.06 -18.87
CA GLY A 108 -10.53 17.16 -19.62
C GLY A 108 -11.30 17.80 -20.76
N GLY A 109 -11.49 19.13 -20.74
CA GLY A 109 -12.11 19.86 -21.84
C GLY A 109 -11.31 19.85 -23.17
N LEU A 110 -10.03 19.45 -23.13
CA LEU A 110 -9.16 19.29 -24.30
C LEU A 110 -9.23 17.86 -24.90
N ALA A 111 -9.89 16.93 -24.23
CA ALA A 111 -10.05 15.56 -24.67
C ALA A 111 -11.48 15.27 -25.16
N SER A 112 -11.67 14.13 -25.84
CA SER A 112 -13.02 13.71 -26.15
C SER A 112 -13.79 13.34 -24.88
N ARG A 113 -15.07 13.66 -24.86
CA ARG A 113 -15.97 13.33 -23.76
C ARG A 113 -16.01 11.82 -23.47
N GLU A 114 -16.01 11.02 -24.53
CA GLU A 114 -16.00 9.56 -24.46
C GLU A 114 -14.76 9.04 -23.72
N SER A 115 -13.59 9.60 -24.04
CA SER A 115 -12.33 9.27 -23.37
C SER A 115 -12.36 9.66 -21.88
N MET A 116 -12.88 10.83 -21.54
CA MET A 116 -13.00 11.26 -20.15
C MET A 116 -13.98 10.39 -19.35
N LEU A 117 -15.13 10.05 -19.95
CA LEU A 117 -16.10 9.14 -19.34
C LEU A 117 -15.49 7.77 -19.06
N GLU A 118 -14.71 7.22 -19.99
CA GLU A 118 -14.08 5.91 -19.80
C GLU A 118 -13.06 5.96 -18.65
N GLN A 119 -12.21 6.98 -18.56
CA GLN A 119 -11.26 7.15 -17.46
C GLN A 119 -11.97 7.29 -16.09
N ILE A 120 -13.10 8.01 -16.05
CA ILE A 120 -13.89 8.17 -14.81
C ILE A 120 -14.54 6.83 -14.42
N ARG A 121 -15.07 6.07 -15.39
CA ARG A 121 -15.64 4.74 -15.16
C ARG A 121 -14.58 3.76 -14.66
N GLU A 122 -13.39 3.79 -15.26
CA GLU A 122 -12.28 2.95 -14.82
C GLU A 122 -11.91 3.29 -13.36
N ARG A 123 -11.79 4.57 -13.03
CA ARG A 123 -11.51 5.00 -11.65
C ARG A 123 -12.57 4.53 -10.66
N ARG A 124 -13.84 4.49 -11.09
CA ARG A 124 -14.92 3.94 -10.27
C ARG A 124 -14.79 2.43 -10.10
N ARG A 125 -14.50 1.68 -11.18
CA ARG A 125 -14.28 0.22 -11.12
C ARG A 125 -13.15 -0.14 -10.14
N GLU A 126 -12.00 0.55 -10.25
CA GLU A 126 -10.88 0.37 -9.32
C GLU A 126 -11.30 0.60 -7.85
N ALA A 127 -12.08 1.64 -7.59
CA ALA A 127 -12.57 1.93 -6.24
C ALA A 127 -13.59 0.89 -5.74
N GLU A 128 -14.46 0.38 -6.61
CA GLU A 128 -15.40 -0.69 -6.29
C GLU A 128 -14.66 -2.02 -6.02
N GLU A 129 -13.58 -2.31 -6.72
CA GLU A 129 -12.70 -3.46 -6.46
C GLU A 129 -11.99 -3.31 -5.12
N LEU A 130 -11.35 -2.17 -4.88
CA LEU A 130 -10.71 -1.86 -3.60
C LEU A 130 -11.69 -2.06 -2.44
N LYS A 131 -12.92 -1.55 -2.56
CA LYS A 131 -13.95 -1.71 -1.54
C LYS A 131 -14.26 -3.17 -1.27
N ARG A 132 -14.44 -3.99 -2.32
CA ARG A 132 -14.69 -5.43 -2.16
C ARG A 132 -13.54 -6.15 -1.46
N ASP A 133 -12.30 -5.83 -1.85
CA ASP A 133 -11.11 -6.44 -1.27
C ASP A 133 -10.95 -6.06 0.22
N LEU A 134 -11.20 -4.81 0.57
CA LEU A 134 -11.14 -4.35 1.96
C LEU A 134 -12.23 -4.99 2.83
N HIS A 135 -13.45 -5.17 2.33
CA HIS A 135 -14.50 -5.91 3.05
C HIS A 135 -14.12 -7.38 3.28
N ARG A 136 -13.49 -8.02 2.28
CA ARG A 136 -13.00 -9.39 2.44
C ARG A 136 -11.91 -9.47 3.51
N LEU A 137 -10.93 -8.56 3.48
CA LEU A 137 -9.87 -8.49 4.48
C LEU A 137 -10.43 -8.24 5.89
N ASP A 138 -11.44 -7.40 6.01
CA ASP A 138 -12.08 -7.12 7.28
C ASP A 138 -12.82 -8.35 7.83
N ALA A 139 -13.53 -9.09 6.97
CA ALA A 139 -14.22 -10.33 7.34
C ALA A 139 -13.25 -11.46 7.74
N GLU A 140 -12.03 -11.50 7.19
CA GLU A 140 -10.98 -12.45 7.52
C GLU A 140 -10.17 -12.05 8.76
N SER A 141 -10.33 -10.86 9.28
CA SER A 141 -9.55 -10.33 10.40
C SER A 141 -10.03 -10.91 11.72
N ARG A 142 -9.12 -10.92 12.74
CA ARG A 142 -9.45 -11.48 14.07
C ARG A 142 -10.27 -10.54 14.93
N HIS A 143 -10.33 -9.25 14.59
CA HIS A 143 -10.96 -8.18 15.37
C HIS A 143 -10.49 -8.11 16.84
N ASP A 144 -9.26 -8.55 17.13
CA ASP A 144 -8.62 -8.46 18.43
C ASP A 144 -7.83 -7.12 18.57
N GLU A 145 -7.13 -6.95 19.71
CA GLU A 145 -6.34 -5.73 19.97
C GLU A 145 -5.18 -5.56 18.97
N ALA A 146 -4.61 -6.65 18.47
CA ALA A 146 -3.55 -6.59 17.45
C ALA A 146 -4.09 -6.09 16.09
N ASP A 147 -5.38 -6.28 15.81
CA ASP A 147 -6.05 -5.79 14.59
C ASP A 147 -6.51 -4.32 14.69
N ARG A 148 -6.37 -3.68 15.83
CA ARG A 148 -6.88 -2.31 16.06
C ARG A 148 -6.37 -1.30 15.03
N PHE A 149 -5.06 -1.20 14.83
CA PHE A 149 -4.47 -0.25 13.86
C PHE A 149 -4.64 -0.70 12.41
N PRO A 150 -4.42 -1.97 12.03
CA PRO A 150 -4.81 -2.47 10.71
C PRO A 150 -6.26 -2.17 10.34
N ARG A 151 -7.22 -2.30 11.25
CA ARG A 151 -8.63 -1.96 11.03
C ARG A 151 -8.82 -0.48 10.72
N LEU A 152 -8.13 0.44 11.42
CA LEU A 152 -8.20 1.87 11.11
C LEU A 152 -7.72 2.18 9.69
N THR A 153 -6.67 1.51 9.21
CA THR A 153 -6.21 1.69 7.82
C THR A 153 -7.22 1.13 6.81
N ARG A 154 -7.86 -0.01 7.10
CA ARG A 154 -8.95 -0.56 6.25
C ARG A 154 -10.15 0.38 6.21
N GLN A 155 -10.56 0.91 7.35
CA GLN A 155 -11.66 1.89 7.44
C GLN A 155 -11.34 3.13 6.60
N TYR A 156 -10.14 3.69 6.70
CA TYR A 156 -9.71 4.80 5.84
C TYR A 156 -9.82 4.46 4.36
N GLY A 157 -9.38 3.27 3.96
CA GLY A 157 -9.49 2.80 2.57
C GLY A 157 -10.93 2.66 2.09
N LEU A 158 -11.85 2.18 2.94
CA LEU A 158 -13.29 2.07 2.64
C LEU A 158 -13.92 3.45 2.43
N GLU A 159 -13.65 4.41 3.32
CA GLU A 159 -14.13 5.80 3.18
C GLU A 159 -13.61 6.46 1.91
N TYR A 160 -12.33 6.24 1.59
CA TYR A 160 -11.73 6.72 0.35
C TYR A 160 -12.41 6.12 -0.89
N ALA A 161 -12.61 4.81 -0.93
CA ALA A 161 -13.29 4.13 -2.03
C ALA A 161 -14.71 4.64 -2.23
N ASP A 162 -15.47 4.81 -1.14
CA ASP A 162 -16.83 5.35 -1.18
C ASP A 162 -16.87 6.80 -1.69
N ALA A 163 -15.92 7.63 -1.27
CA ALA A 163 -15.81 9.00 -1.78
C ALA A 163 -15.56 9.04 -3.29
N VAL A 164 -14.62 8.19 -3.77
CA VAL A 164 -14.31 8.09 -5.22
C VAL A 164 -15.51 7.59 -6.02
N ILE A 165 -16.22 6.56 -5.53
CA ILE A 165 -17.41 6.01 -6.19
C ILE A 165 -18.53 7.07 -6.29
N ARG A 166 -18.80 7.78 -5.20
CA ARG A 166 -19.80 8.86 -5.19
C ARG A 166 -19.45 9.97 -6.17
N TRP A 167 -18.21 10.42 -6.14
CA TRP A 167 -17.70 11.45 -7.04
C TRP A 167 -17.79 11.01 -8.51
N ALA A 168 -17.32 9.80 -8.84
CA ALA A 168 -17.33 9.29 -10.21
C ALA A 168 -18.74 9.21 -10.79
N ARG A 169 -19.71 8.70 -10.00
CA ARG A 169 -21.12 8.66 -10.40
C ARG A 169 -21.70 10.06 -10.65
N ALA A 170 -21.31 11.05 -9.86
CA ALA A 170 -21.72 12.44 -10.08
C ALA A 170 -21.12 13.01 -11.35
N ALA A 171 -19.81 12.81 -11.59
CA ALA A 171 -19.12 13.24 -12.80
C ALA A 171 -19.65 12.58 -14.07
N GLU A 172 -19.96 11.27 -14.03
CA GLU A 172 -20.62 10.57 -15.14
C GLU A 172 -21.97 11.21 -15.51
N ARG A 173 -22.81 11.54 -14.51
CA ARG A 173 -24.09 12.23 -14.74
C ARG A 173 -23.90 13.63 -15.31
N GLU A 174 -22.94 14.39 -14.80
CA GLU A 174 -22.63 15.75 -15.29
C GLU A 174 -22.21 15.71 -16.76
N LEU A 175 -21.26 14.84 -17.10
CA LEU A 175 -20.82 14.69 -18.48
C LEU A 175 -21.92 14.11 -19.40
N ALA A 176 -22.86 13.31 -18.89
CA ALA A 176 -23.99 12.84 -19.66
C ALA A 176 -24.96 13.96 -20.07
N ARG A 177 -25.16 14.95 -19.20
CA ARG A 177 -26.09 16.08 -19.43
C ARG A 177 -25.59 17.08 -20.46
N THR A 178 -24.27 17.22 -20.63
CA THR A 178 -23.64 18.22 -21.52
C THR A 178 -23.97 17.98 -23.00
N LYS A 179 -24.63 16.85 -23.39
CA LYS A 179 -25.08 16.58 -24.76
C LYS A 179 -26.28 17.43 -25.20
N ALA A 180 -27.00 18.05 -24.29
CA ALA A 180 -28.25 18.76 -24.57
C ALA A 180 -28.09 20.26 -24.92
N ARG A 181 -26.87 20.78 -25.03
CA ARG A 181 -26.59 22.22 -25.21
C ARG A 181 -25.78 22.58 -26.46
N ARG A 182 -25.79 21.75 -27.52
CA ARG A 182 -25.30 22.15 -28.85
C ARG A 182 -26.40 22.06 -29.88
#